data_56c29eb030049bd83a3f3deb62925e8c
#
_entry.id   56c29eb030049bd83a3f3deb62925e8c
#
_cell.length_a   1.000
_cell.length_b   1.000
_cell.length_c   1.000
_cell.angle_alpha   90.00
_cell.angle_beta   90.00
_cell.angle_gamma   90.00
#
_symmetry.space_group_name_H-M   'P 1'
#
loop_
_entity.id
_entity.type
_entity.pdbx_description
1 polymer ?
#
loop_
_entity_poly.entity_id
_entity_poly.type
_entity_poly.pdbx_seq_one_letter_code
_entity_poly.pdbx_strand_id
1 'polypeptide(L)'
;MKKRNVRRIAKRPRQQRAASPRIPLNGRDKLAGEWFAKLVALQARLRAPNGCPWDREQTHQSLRKFLIEETYEVLDAMESSDPHEFASELGDLLLQITFHSILAEETGAFTISDVIESIHSKMVRRHPHVFGDAKAKDSAAVLKNWEQIKAAERAQTNAKEGKATAANANDEKAARGANAAMESILSGVPRSLPGVLEAYQLTRRAAHIGFDWDNLSGIFEKLDEEKREILASLQSAAPSSSAASRVAKPVATQRSVGARHAVPALAARQSASAQPGADMRHTAPASPHLEEEVGDLLFAAVNVARFLGADPEIALKKANRKFHSRFHWMESAARAEGQRLADLPRERMEELWNLSKLQQPLEAAHTK
;
A
#
# COMPACT_ATOMS: atom_id res chain seq x y z
N MET A 1 -20.14 9.54 43.19
CA MET A 1 -20.82 9.18 41.93
C MET A 1 -21.09 10.40 41.06
N LYS A 2 -20.25 10.70 40.10
CA LYS A 2 -20.46 11.83 39.18
C LYS A 2 -21.15 11.28 37.93
N LYS A 3 -22.38 11.65 37.67
CA LYS A 3 -23.16 11.34 36.48
C LYS A 3 -22.48 11.98 35.26
N ARG A 4 -21.91 11.17 34.37
CA ARG A 4 -21.43 11.64 33.07
C ARG A 4 -22.63 12.03 32.21
N ASN A 5 -22.74 13.31 31.90
CA ASN A 5 -23.70 13.83 30.95
C ASN A 5 -23.31 13.38 29.53
N VAL A 6 -23.96 12.34 29.05
CA VAL A 6 -23.83 11.92 27.65
C VAL A 6 -24.63 12.92 26.81
N ARG A 7 -23.94 13.86 26.16
CA ARG A 7 -24.56 14.72 25.15
C ARG A 7 -25.09 13.82 24.02
N ARG A 8 -26.42 13.74 23.90
CA ARG A 8 -27.07 13.14 22.74
C ARG A 8 -26.64 13.93 21.50
N ILE A 9 -25.79 13.31 20.66
CA ILE A 9 -25.48 13.84 19.34
C ILE A 9 -26.76 13.78 18.53
N ALA A 10 -27.23 14.95 18.07
CA ALA A 10 -28.44 15.06 17.26
C ALA A 10 -28.27 14.23 15.99
N LYS A 11 -29.20 13.30 15.74
CA LYS A 11 -29.24 12.51 14.50
C LYS A 11 -29.29 13.49 13.33
N ARG A 12 -28.27 13.45 12.44
CA ARG A 12 -28.30 14.21 11.20
C ARG A 12 -29.57 13.91 10.44
N PRO A 13 -30.30 14.89 9.92
CA PRO A 13 -31.51 14.64 9.17
C PRO A 13 -31.18 13.77 7.95
N ARG A 14 -31.93 12.69 7.77
CA ARG A 14 -31.83 11.81 6.61
C ARG A 14 -32.16 12.64 5.38
N GLN A 15 -31.14 13.02 4.59
CA GLN A 15 -31.39 13.73 3.34
C GLN A 15 -32.28 12.87 2.46
N GLN A 16 -33.32 13.45 1.88
CA GLN A 16 -34.15 12.80 0.84
C GLN A 16 -33.22 12.41 -0.31
N ARG A 17 -32.86 11.14 -0.37
CA ARG A 17 -32.06 10.60 -1.46
C ARG A 17 -32.99 10.24 -2.61
N ALA A 18 -32.58 10.60 -3.84
CA ALA A 18 -33.27 10.14 -5.05
C ALA A 18 -33.40 8.61 -5.01
N ALA A 19 -34.54 8.07 -5.36
CA ALA A 19 -34.78 6.64 -5.36
C ALA A 19 -33.76 5.96 -6.28
N SER A 20 -32.93 5.09 -5.71
CA SER A 20 -32.01 4.27 -6.50
C SER A 20 -32.82 3.31 -7.39
N PRO A 21 -32.36 3.03 -8.62
CA PRO A 21 -33.01 2.03 -9.47
C PRO A 21 -33.15 0.71 -8.73
N ARG A 22 -34.33 0.11 -8.82
CA ARG A 22 -34.59 -1.19 -8.19
C ARG A 22 -33.93 -2.28 -9.02
N ILE A 23 -32.88 -2.87 -8.50
CA ILE A 23 -32.27 -4.09 -9.05
C ILE A 23 -33.08 -5.26 -8.48
N PRO A 24 -33.74 -6.10 -9.30
CA PRO A 24 -34.49 -7.23 -8.80
C PRO A 24 -33.58 -8.28 -8.16
N LEU A 25 -33.91 -8.73 -6.94
CA LEU A 25 -33.16 -9.74 -6.22
C LEU A 25 -33.66 -11.14 -6.56
N ASN A 26 -32.77 -12.04 -6.89
CA ASN A 26 -33.03 -13.47 -7.08
C ASN A 26 -32.89 -14.26 -5.76
N GLY A 27 -33.10 -15.58 -5.80
CA GLY A 27 -33.03 -16.44 -4.60
C GLY A 27 -31.64 -16.49 -3.99
N ARG A 28 -30.56 -16.47 -4.82
CA ARG A 28 -29.18 -16.46 -4.37
C ARG A 28 -28.86 -15.16 -3.62
N ASP A 29 -29.32 -14.02 -4.14
CA ASP A 29 -29.07 -12.72 -3.54
C ASP A 29 -29.75 -12.60 -2.17
N LYS A 30 -30.96 -13.17 -2.03
CA LYS A 30 -31.68 -13.23 -0.76
C LYS A 30 -30.93 -14.08 0.27
N LEU A 31 -30.43 -15.26 -0.13
CA LEU A 31 -29.67 -16.14 0.74
C LEU A 31 -28.36 -15.47 1.20
N ALA A 32 -27.64 -14.78 0.30
CA ALA A 32 -26.45 -14.00 0.66
C ALA A 32 -26.78 -12.90 1.68
N GLY A 33 -27.91 -12.20 1.49
CA GLY A 33 -28.40 -11.20 2.44
C GLY A 33 -28.74 -11.78 3.81
N GLU A 34 -29.32 -12.97 3.87
CA GLU A 34 -29.60 -13.67 5.13
C GLU A 34 -28.32 -14.06 5.89
N TRP A 35 -27.32 -14.59 5.19
CA TRP A 35 -26.03 -14.91 5.80
C TRP A 35 -25.29 -13.66 6.28
N PHE A 36 -25.35 -12.59 5.51
CA PHE A 36 -24.78 -11.32 5.94
C PHE A 36 -25.46 -10.77 7.20
N ALA A 37 -26.78 -10.83 7.27
CA ALA A 37 -27.52 -10.42 8.47
C ALA A 37 -27.14 -11.28 9.70
N LYS A 38 -26.93 -12.60 9.51
CA LYS A 38 -26.44 -13.49 10.57
C LYS A 38 -25.03 -13.11 11.04
N LEU A 39 -24.12 -12.74 10.13
CA LEU A 39 -22.77 -12.27 10.47
C LEU A 39 -22.82 -10.99 11.32
N VAL A 40 -23.63 -10.02 10.92
CA VAL A 40 -23.83 -8.77 11.68
C VAL A 40 -24.40 -9.05 13.08
N ALA A 41 -25.39 -9.91 13.18
CA ALA A 41 -25.99 -10.31 14.45
C ALA A 41 -24.97 -11.07 15.35
N LEU A 42 -24.15 -11.94 14.76
CA LEU A 42 -23.07 -12.63 15.46
C LEU A 42 -22.08 -11.62 16.08
N GLN A 43 -21.62 -10.67 15.29
CA GLN A 43 -20.66 -9.67 15.75
C GLN A 43 -21.24 -8.79 16.87
N ALA A 44 -22.49 -8.37 16.74
CA ALA A 44 -23.20 -7.64 17.80
C ALA A 44 -23.31 -8.49 19.08
N ARG A 45 -23.54 -9.80 18.96
CA ARG A 45 -23.63 -10.72 20.11
C ARG A 45 -22.27 -10.90 20.80
N LEU A 46 -21.18 -10.97 20.04
CA LEU A 46 -19.81 -11.06 20.59
C LEU A 46 -19.45 -9.81 21.41
N ARG A 47 -19.92 -8.65 21.03
CA ARG A 47 -19.68 -7.39 21.75
C ARG A 47 -20.70 -7.06 22.84
N ALA A 48 -21.75 -7.85 22.99
CA ALA A 48 -22.74 -7.65 24.05
C ALA A 48 -22.11 -7.77 25.45
N PRO A 49 -22.73 -7.24 26.53
CA PRO A 49 -22.18 -7.28 27.90
C PRO A 49 -21.77 -8.68 28.38
N ASN A 50 -22.45 -9.72 27.92
CA ASN A 50 -22.14 -11.14 28.17
C ASN A 50 -21.55 -11.84 26.94
N GLY A 51 -20.90 -11.09 26.05
CA GLY A 51 -20.19 -11.58 24.88
C GLY A 51 -18.72 -11.90 25.17
N CYS A 52 -17.92 -11.93 24.13
CA CYS A 52 -16.51 -12.23 24.22
C CYS A 52 -15.72 -11.06 24.87
N PRO A 53 -14.96 -11.27 25.93
CA PRO A 53 -14.16 -10.21 26.57
C PRO A 53 -13.19 -9.55 25.60
N TRP A 54 -12.51 -10.32 24.75
CA TRP A 54 -11.55 -9.80 23.77
C TRP A 54 -12.24 -8.89 22.73
N ASP A 55 -13.37 -9.31 22.13
CA ASP A 55 -14.10 -8.48 21.17
C ASP A 55 -14.58 -7.16 21.78
N ARG A 56 -14.99 -7.19 23.05
CA ARG A 56 -15.48 -6.02 23.78
C ARG A 56 -14.41 -4.96 24.05
N GLU A 57 -13.15 -5.35 24.17
CA GLU A 57 -12.02 -4.46 24.39
C GLU A 57 -11.53 -3.78 23.09
N GLN A 58 -11.91 -4.32 21.93
CA GLN A 58 -11.45 -3.79 20.65
C GLN A 58 -11.96 -2.38 20.38
N THR A 59 -11.11 -1.61 19.70
CA THR A 59 -11.36 -0.25 19.22
C THR A 59 -10.99 -0.17 17.74
N HIS A 60 -11.38 0.92 17.06
CA HIS A 60 -10.93 1.17 15.70
C HIS A 60 -9.40 1.15 15.57
N GLN A 61 -8.67 1.62 16.58
CA GLN A 61 -7.20 1.65 16.58
C GLN A 61 -6.60 0.26 16.76
N SER A 62 -7.13 -0.54 17.70
CA SER A 62 -6.58 -1.88 17.95
C SER A 62 -6.81 -2.84 16.77
N LEU A 63 -7.89 -2.63 16.00
CA LEU A 63 -8.22 -3.44 14.83
C LEU A 63 -7.48 -3.04 13.54
N ARG A 64 -6.76 -1.90 13.52
CA ARG A 64 -6.05 -1.44 12.32
C ARG A 64 -5.06 -2.47 11.77
N LYS A 65 -4.34 -3.14 12.65
CA LYS A 65 -3.36 -4.15 12.26
C LYS A 65 -4.04 -5.34 11.57
N PHE A 66 -5.13 -5.84 12.12
CA PHE A 66 -5.89 -6.95 11.54
C PHE A 66 -6.46 -6.59 10.16
N LEU A 67 -7.03 -5.39 10.01
CA LEU A 67 -7.51 -4.95 8.70
C LEU A 67 -6.41 -4.94 7.62
N ILE A 68 -5.17 -4.63 7.99
CA ILE A 68 -4.01 -4.68 7.09
C ILE A 68 -3.62 -6.15 6.83
N GLU A 69 -3.55 -6.98 7.87
CA GLU A 69 -3.24 -8.40 7.79
C GLU A 69 -4.22 -9.11 6.84
N GLU A 70 -5.53 -9.03 7.08
CA GLU A 70 -6.55 -9.65 6.24
C GLU A 70 -6.50 -9.13 4.77
N THR A 71 -6.18 -7.85 4.58
CA THR A 71 -6.03 -7.30 3.23
C THR A 71 -4.87 -7.98 2.47
N TYR A 72 -3.76 -8.24 3.14
CA TYR A 72 -2.61 -8.91 2.52
C TYR A 72 -2.84 -10.43 2.37
N GLU A 73 -3.55 -11.07 3.30
CA GLU A 73 -3.93 -12.49 3.20
C GLU A 73 -4.88 -12.73 2.03
N VAL A 74 -5.84 -11.83 1.80
CA VAL A 74 -6.66 -11.83 0.57
C VAL A 74 -5.79 -11.72 -0.69
N LEU A 75 -4.78 -10.84 -0.71
CA LEU A 75 -3.89 -10.70 -1.87
C LEU A 75 -3.04 -11.95 -2.09
N ASP A 76 -2.57 -12.59 -1.03
CA ASP A 76 -1.80 -13.82 -1.12
C ASP A 76 -2.68 -15.00 -1.57
N ALA A 77 -3.91 -15.10 -1.05
CA ALA A 77 -4.90 -16.12 -1.45
C ALA A 77 -5.39 -15.95 -2.91
N MET A 78 -5.45 -14.73 -3.44
CA MET A 78 -5.75 -14.49 -4.87
C MET A 78 -4.71 -15.11 -5.82
N GLU A 79 -3.48 -15.31 -5.35
CA GLU A 79 -2.41 -15.92 -6.14
C GLU A 79 -2.27 -17.43 -5.85
N SER A 80 -2.93 -17.93 -4.78
CA SER A 80 -3.05 -19.35 -4.54
C SER A 80 -4.07 -19.95 -5.54
N SER A 81 -3.90 -21.21 -5.88
CA SER A 81 -4.86 -21.91 -6.74
C SER A 81 -6.05 -22.48 -5.96
N ASP A 82 -6.18 -22.17 -4.66
CA ASP A 82 -7.24 -22.66 -3.80
C ASP A 82 -8.39 -21.63 -3.64
N PRO A 83 -9.53 -21.85 -4.30
CA PRO A 83 -10.68 -20.96 -4.17
C PRO A 83 -11.32 -20.99 -2.78
N HIS A 84 -11.10 -22.03 -1.97
CA HIS A 84 -11.63 -22.12 -0.62
C HIS A 84 -10.84 -21.22 0.33
N GLU A 85 -9.51 -21.23 0.22
CA GLU A 85 -8.63 -20.30 0.94
C GLU A 85 -9.01 -18.85 0.60
N PHE A 86 -9.12 -18.53 -0.69
CA PHE A 86 -9.50 -17.20 -1.13
C PHE A 86 -10.88 -16.76 -0.60
N ALA A 87 -11.87 -17.68 -0.56
CA ALA A 87 -13.17 -17.38 0.01
C ALA A 87 -13.12 -17.16 1.53
N SER A 88 -12.24 -17.88 2.24
CA SER A 88 -11.98 -17.69 3.69
C SER A 88 -11.47 -16.29 3.97
N GLU A 89 -10.37 -15.90 3.30
CA GLU A 89 -9.72 -14.61 3.52
C GLU A 89 -10.65 -13.42 3.17
N LEU A 90 -11.47 -13.56 2.12
CA LEU A 90 -12.52 -12.57 1.84
C LEU A 90 -13.57 -12.51 2.97
N GLY A 91 -13.83 -13.60 3.65
CA GLY A 91 -14.69 -13.66 4.83
C GLY A 91 -14.10 -12.90 6.00
N ASP A 92 -12.81 -13.05 6.26
CA ASP A 92 -12.10 -12.39 7.35
C ASP A 92 -12.00 -10.88 7.10
N LEU A 93 -11.74 -10.46 5.86
CA LEU A 93 -11.81 -9.05 5.48
C LEU A 93 -13.24 -8.48 5.66
N LEU A 94 -14.28 -9.25 5.33
CA LEU A 94 -15.69 -8.85 5.56
C LEU A 94 -15.99 -8.73 7.05
N LEU A 95 -15.42 -9.60 7.90
CA LEU A 95 -15.51 -9.52 9.36
C LEU A 95 -14.92 -8.19 9.87
N GLN A 96 -13.77 -7.73 9.37
CA GLN A 96 -13.20 -6.42 9.74
C GLN A 96 -14.17 -5.27 9.42
N ILE A 97 -14.83 -5.31 8.25
CA ILE A 97 -15.81 -4.28 7.86
C ILE A 97 -16.99 -4.26 8.82
N THR A 98 -17.56 -5.42 9.16
CA THR A 98 -18.69 -5.51 10.09
C THR A 98 -18.28 -5.11 11.50
N PHE A 99 -17.10 -5.47 11.95
CA PHE A 99 -16.56 -5.10 13.26
C PHE A 99 -16.43 -3.58 13.42
N HIS A 100 -15.80 -2.92 12.47
CA HIS A 100 -15.70 -1.47 12.46
C HIS A 100 -17.06 -0.78 12.42
N SER A 101 -18.04 -1.38 11.73
CA SER A 101 -19.39 -0.83 11.66
C SER A 101 -20.14 -0.95 12.99
N ILE A 102 -20.00 -2.04 13.72
CA ILE A 102 -20.57 -2.20 15.08
C ILE A 102 -19.95 -1.19 16.07
N LEU A 103 -18.61 -1.00 16.01
CA LEU A 103 -17.96 0.02 16.83
C LEU A 103 -18.50 1.44 16.56
N ALA A 104 -18.76 1.75 15.31
CA ALA A 104 -19.36 3.02 14.92
C ALA A 104 -20.83 3.15 15.39
N GLU A 105 -21.61 2.07 15.33
CA GLU A 105 -22.96 2.02 15.80
C GLU A 105 -23.07 2.21 17.33
N GLU A 106 -22.16 1.63 18.11
CA GLU A 106 -22.08 1.82 19.56
C GLU A 106 -21.89 3.29 19.96
N THR A 107 -21.21 4.07 19.12
CA THR A 107 -21.03 5.50 19.32
C THR A 107 -22.13 6.36 18.68
N GLY A 108 -23.05 5.73 17.93
CA GLY A 108 -24.13 6.41 17.19
C GLY A 108 -23.64 7.15 15.94
N ALA A 109 -22.43 6.82 15.43
CA ALA A 109 -21.85 7.49 14.27
C ALA A 109 -22.50 7.05 12.95
N PHE A 110 -22.52 5.76 12.69
CA PHE A 110 -23.17 5.13 11.53
C PHE A 110 -23.39 3.62 11.79
N THR A 111 -24.16 2.97 10.93
CA THR A 111 -24.44 1.54 10.96
C THR A 111 -23.86 0.84 9.73
N ILE A 112 -23.83 -0.49 9.74
CA ILE A 112 -23.46 -1.28 8.54
C ILE A 112 -24.41 -1.01 7.36
N SER A 113 -25.70 -0.73 7.63
CA SER A 113 -26.64 -0.35 6.58
C SER A 113 -26.25 0.96 5.89
N ASP A 114 -25.74 1.93 6.63
CA ASP A 114 -25.25 3.19 6.06
C ASP A 114 -24.02 2.95 5.16
N VAL A 115 -23.13 2.04 5.56
CA VAL A 115 -21.96 1.65 4.75
C VAL A 115 -22.42 1.03 3.42
N ILE A 116 -23.32 0.05 3.47
CA ILE A 116 -23.83 -0.65 2.28
C ILE A 116 -24.59 0.31 1.38
N GLU A 117 -25.51 1.10 1.93
CA GLU A 117 -26.28 2.07 1.16
C GLU A 117 -25.37 3.11 0.48
N SER A 118 -24.33 3.55 1.19
CA SER A 118 -23.36 4.50 0.65
C SER A 118 -22.64 3.95 -0.57
N ILE A 119 -22.09 2.73 -0.48
CA ILE A 119 -21.37 2.12 -1.60
C ILE A 119 -22.32 1.76 -2.75
N HIS A 120 -23.49 1.20 -2.49
CA HIS A 120 -24.50 0.90 -3.48
C HIS A 120 -24.88 2.16 -4.28
N SER A 121 -25.29 3.22 -3.60
CA SER A 121 -25.68 4.48 -4.22
C SER A 121 -24.55 5.12 -5.03
N LYS A 122 -23.29 5.00 -4.54
CA LYS A 122 -22.10 5.45 -5.24
C LYS A 122 -21.89 4.66 -6.55
N MET A 123 -22.01 3.35 -6.52
CA MET A 123 -21.84 2.50 -7.70
C MET A 123 -22.91 2.77 -8.75
N VAL A 124 -24.19 2.84 -8.36
CA VAL A 124 -25.29 3.19 -9.26
C VAL A 124 -25.03 4.54 -9.95
N ARG A 125 -24.65 5.56 -9.19
CA ARG A 125 -24.41 6.91 -9.72
C ARG A 125 -23.19 6.98 -10.65
N ARG A 126 -22.14 6.19 -10.38
CA ARG A 126 -20.91 6.16 -11.19
C ARG A 126 -20.99 5.27 -12.42
N HIS A 127 -22.10 4.55 -12.60
CA HIS A 127 -22.37 3.71 -13.77
C HIS A 127 -23.62 4.17 -14.54
N PRO A 128 -23.66 5.43 -14.99
CA PRO A 128 -24.85 5.94 -15.70
C PRO A 128 -25.07 5.27 -17.06
N HIS A 129 -24.09 4.56 -17.57
CA HIS A 129 -24.19 3.73 -18.78
C HIS A 129 -24.89 2.37 -18.53
N VAL A 130 -25.10 1.98 -17.26
CA VAL A 130 -25.82 0.76 -16.87
C VAL A 130 -27.16 1.11 -16.24
N PHE A 131 -27.23 2.16 -15.43
CA PHE A 131 -28.39 2.53 -14.62
C PHE A 131 -29.08 3.82 -15.06
N GLY A 132 -28.62 4.44 -16.14
CA GLY A 132 -29.15 5.67 -16.72
C GLY A 132 -29.04 5.67 -18.25
N ASP A 133 -29.04 6.85 -18.86
CA ASP A 133 -29.13 7.02 -20.31
C ASP A 133 -27.77 7.26 -20.98
N ALA A 134 -26.68 7.33 -20.22
CA ALA A 134 -25.35 7.57 -20.78
C ALA A 134 -24.88 6.34 -21.58
N LYS A 135 -24.10 6.59 -22.65
CA LYS A 135 -23.51 5.52 -23.45
C LYS A 135 -21.99 5.52 -23.26
N ALA A 136 -21.41 4.34 -23.12
CA ALA A 136 -19.97 4.14 -23.16
C ALA A 136 -19.65 3.09 -24.22
N LYS A 137 -18.71 3.39 -25.11
CA LYS A 137 -18.35 2.52 -26.22
C LYS A 137 -17.37 1.42 -25.80
N ASP A 138 -16.52 1.72 -24.83
CA ASP A 138 -15.45 0.86 -24.35
C ASP A 138 -15.08 1.19 -22.89
N SER A 139 -14.16 0.42 -22.31
CA SER A 139 -13.68 0.58 -20.95
C SER A 139 -12.97 1.92 -20.72
N ALA A 140 -12.27 2.45 -21.73
CA ALA A 140 -11.59 3.73 -21.61
C ALA A 140 -12.59 4.89 -21.48
N ALA A 141 -13.70 4.86 -22.24
CA ALA A 141 -14.80 5.82 -22.09
C ALA A 141 -15.48 5.71 -20.71
N VAL A 142 -15.64 4.49 -20.17
CA VAL A 142 -16.16 4.28 -18.81
C VAL A 142 -15.24 4.91 -17.78
N LEU A 143 -13.93 4.67 -17.84
CA LEU A 143 -12.94 5.22 -16.91
C LEU A 143 -12.91 6.75 -16.96
N LYS A 144 -12.94 7.34 -18.15
CA LYS A 144 -12.98 8.80 -18.32
C LYS A 144 -14.24 9.41 -17.68
N ASN A 145 -15.41 8.83 -17.94
CA ASN A 145 -16.67 9.26 -17.33
C ASN A 145 -16.62 9.13 -15.81
N TRP A 146 -16.05 8.05 -15.30
CA TRP A 146 -15.92 7.80 -13.87
C TRP A 146 -15.06 8.85 -13.17
N GLU A 147 -13.92 9.24 -13.76
CA GLU A 147 -13.07 10.29 -13.20
C GLU A 147 -13.77 11.67 -13.24
N GLN A 148 -14.52 11.98 -14.29
CA GLN A 148 -15.32 13.21 -14.35
C GLN A 148 -16.40 13.24 -13.25
N ILE A 149 -17.12 12.14 -13.04
CA ILE A 149 -18.13 12.03 -11.98
C ILE A 149 -17.49 12.18 -10.62
N LYS A 150 -16.34 11.54 -10.36
CA LYS A 150 -15.59 11.68 -9.10
C LYS A 150 -15.13 13.11 -8.85
N ALA A 151 -14.68 13.81 -9.89
CA ALA A 151 -14.29 15.22 -9.79
C ALA A 151 -15.48 16.11 -9.41
N ALA A 152 -16.64 15.90 -10.06
CA ALA A 152 -17.86 16.64 -9.77
C ALA A 152 -18.38 16.36 -8.35
N GLU A 153 -18.31 15.10 -7.88
CA GLU A 153 -18.67 14.73 -6.50
C GLU A 153 -17.81 15.46 -5.47
N ARG A 154 -16.49 15.54 -5.69
CA ARG A 154 -15.57 16.28 -4.82
C ARG A 154 -15.91 17.76 -4.77
N ALA A 155 -16.10 18.38 -5.93
CA ALA A 155 -16.48 19.79 -6.01
C ALA A 155 -17.78 20.10 -5.25
N GLN A 156 -18.78 19.19 -5.32
CA GLN A 156 -20.03 19.34 -4.57
C GLN A 156 -19.86 19.17 -3.05
N THR A 157 -18.98 18.26 -2.62
CA THR A 157 -18.70 18.05 -1.20
C THR A 157 -18.02 19.27 -0.60
N ASN A 158 -17.01 19.80 -1.27
CA ASN A 158 -16.27 20.99 -0.86
C ASN A 158 -17.16 22.24 -0.82
N ALA A 159 -18.05 22.39 -1.82
CA ALA A 159 -19.03 23.50 -1.81
C ALA A 159 -20.02 23.41 -0.63
N LYS A 160 -20.37 22.19 -0.18
CA LYS A 160 -21.24 21.99 1.00
C LYS A 160 -20.50 22.27 2.31
N GLU A 161 -19.26 21.83 2.43
CA GLU A 161 -18.42 22.05 3.60
C GLU A 161 -18.04 23.53 3.73
N GLY A 162 -17.71 24.21 2.63
CA GLY A 162 -17.46 25.64 2.60
C GLY A 162 -18.69 26.47 3.03
N LYS A 163 -19.91 26.05 2.66
CA LYS A 163 -21.15 26.70 3.14
C LYS A 163 -21.44 26.43 4.62
N ALA A 164 -21.12 25.22 5.09
CA ALA A 164 -21.32 24.88 6.50
C ALA A 164 -20.36 25.65 7.43
N THR A 165 -19.12 25.86 7.01
CA THR A 165 -18.14 26.70 7.75
C THR A 165 -18.49 28.17 7.72
N ALA A 166 -19.02 28.69 6.59
CA ALA A 166 -19.46 30.09 6.47
C ALA A 166 -20.70 30.39 7.33
N ALA A 167 -21.59 29.42 7.51
CA ALA A 167 -22.80 29.59 8.34
C ALA A 167 -22.50 29.64 9.87
N ASN A 168 -21.34 29.14 10.28
CA ASN A 168 -20.90 29.14 11.69
C ASN A 168 -19.87 30.25 12.02
N ALA A 169 -19.48 31.05 11.04
CA ALA A 169 -18.44 32.07 11.19
C ALA A 169 -19.04 33.43 11.48
N ASN A 170 -19.25 33.74 12.77
CA ASN A 170 -19.38 35.10 13.25
C ASN A 170 -18.01 35.76 13.56
N ASP A 171 -16.92 35.24 13.03
CA ASP A 171 -15.56 35.74 13.28
C ASP A 171 -14.91 36.26 12.02
N GLU A 172 -14.52 37.53 12.01
CA GLU A 172 -13.81 38.24 10.93
C GLU A 172 -12.50 37.58 10.47
N LYS A 173 -11.99 36.57 11.19
CA LYS A 173 -10.80 35.80 10.84
C LYS A 173 -11.05 34.75 9.76
N ALA A 174 -12.31 34.37 9.55
CA ALA A 174 -12.70 33.41 8.50
C ALA A 174 -12.76 34.02 7.10
N ALA A 175 -12.90 35.34 6.99
CA ALA A 175 -12.94 36.06 5.70
C ALA A 175 -11.61 36.08 4.94
N ARG A 176 -10.48 35.78 5.59
CA ARG A 176 -9.16 35.65 4.95
C ARG A 176 -8.87 34.25 4.38
N GLY A 177 -9.66 33.24 4.69
CA GLY A 177 -9.60 31.88 4.16
C GLY A 177 -10.50 31.62 2.95
N ALA A 178 -11.31 32.60 2.54
CA ALA A 178 -12.24 32.51 1.41
C ALA A 178 -11.61 32.75 0.04
N ASN A 179 -10.30 32.81 -0.08
CA ASN A 179 -9.67 32.37 -1.32
C ASN A 179 -9.94 30.86 -1.39
N ALA A 180 -10.89 30.46 -2.21
CA ALA A 180 -11.02 29.07 -2.65
C ALA A 180 -9.64 28.66 -3.16
N ALA A 181 -8.79 28.18 -2.26
CA ALA A 181 -7.53 27.57 -2.61
C ALA A 181 -7.91 26.50 -3.59
N MET A 182 -7.49 26.66 -4.83
CA MET A 182 -7.69 25.67 -5.88
C MET A 182 -7.15 24.38 -5.28
N GLU A 183 -8.07 23.48 -4.90
CA GLU A 183 -7.71 22.26 -4.19
C GLU A 183 -6.71 21.52 -5.05
N SER A 184 -5.56 21.22 -4.50
CA SER A 184 -4.51 20.50 -5.23
C SER A 184 -5.11 19.27 -5.90
N ILE A 185 -4.77 18.98 -7.13
CA ILE A 185 -5.16 17.77 -7.84
C ILE A 185 -4.73 16.50 -7.09
N LEU A 186 -3.72 16.64 -6.23
CA LEU A 186 -3.23 15.59 -5.36
C LEU A 186 -4.08 15.42 -4.09
N SER A 187 -5.01 16.35 -3.81
CA SER A 187 -5.96 16.21 -2.69
C SER A 187 -6.76 14.93 -2.80
N GLY A 188 -6.97 14.25 -1.68
CA GLY A 188 -7.69 12.99 -1.60
C GLY A 188 -6.85 11.75 -1.95
N VAL A 189 -5.51 11.85 -2.01
CA VAL A 189 -4.62 10.71 -1.76
C VAL A 189 -4.47 10.58 -0.25
N PRO A 190 -4.91 9.47 0.36
CA PRO A 190 -4.78 9.31 1.80
C PRO A 190 -3.31 9.20 2.21
N ARG A 191 -2.86 10.09 3.10
CA ARG A 191 -1.49 10.03 3.68
C ARG A 191 -1.26 8.80 4.58
N SER A 192 -2.30 8.03 4.86
CA SER A 192 -2.23 6.78 5.62
C SER A 192 -1.92 5.56 4.75
N LEU A 193 -1.80 5.72 3.45
CA LEU A 193 -1.37 4.64 2.56
C LEU A 193 0.09 4.25 2.85
N PRO A 194 0.46 2.97 2.63
CA PRO A 194 1.87 2.60 2.50
C PRO A 194 2.58 3.48 1.47
N GLY A 195 3.84 3.87 1.75
CA GLY A 195 4.57 4.85 0.93
C GLY A 195 4.63 4.50 -0.56
N VAL A 196 4.77 3.21 -0.89
CA VAL A 196 4.75 2.73 -2.28
C VAL A 196 3.42 3.01 -2.97
N LEU A 197 2.30 2.74 -2.28
CA LEU A 197 0.95 3.00 -2.82
C LEU A 197 0.63 4.49 -2.85
N GLU A 198 1.09 5.27 -1.88
CA GLU A 198 0.94 6.73 -1.87
C GLU A 198 1.67 7.33 -3.08
N ALA A 199 2.95 7.00 -3.29
CA ALA A 199 3.74 7.45 -4.43
C ALA A 199 3.08 7.07 -5.78
N TYR A 200 2.58 5.84 -5.90
CA TYR A 200 1.84 5.40 -7.09
C TYR A 200 0.60 6.24 -7.35
N GLN A 201 -0.19 6.54 -6.32
CA GLN A 201 -1.41 7.35 -6.48
C GLN A 201 -1.08 8.82 -6.79
N LEU A 202 -0.04 9.39 -6.19
CA LEU A 202 0.41 10.76 -6.46
C LEU A 202 0.85 10.91 -7.91
N THR A 203 1.75 10.04 -8.36
CA THR A 203 2.30 10.08 -9.72
C THR A 203 1.26 9.78 -10.79
N ARG A 204 0.33 8.84 -10.52
CA ARG A 204 -0.81 8.58 -11.41
C ARG A 204 -1.72 9.80 -11.57
N ARG A 205 -1.96 10.58 -10.52
CA ARG A 205 -2.77 11.80 -10.61
C ARG A 205 -2.04 12.92 -11.35
N ALA A 206 -0.74 13.07 -11.14
CA ALA A 206 0.08 14.02 -11.88
C ALA A 206 0.06 13.71 -13.40
N ALA A 207 0.23 12.45 -13.77
CA ALA A 207 0.16 12.00 -15.16
C ALA A 207 -1.20 12.30 -15.82
N HIS A 208 -2.32 12.26 -15.08
CA HIS A 208 -3.66 12.56 -15.60
C HIS A 208 -3.85 14.01 -16.12
N ILE A 209 -3.03 14.94 -15.63
CA ILE A 209 -3.04 16.34 -16.11
C ILE A 209 -1.92 16.63 -17.11
N GLY A 210 -1.22 15.60 -17.58
CA GLY A 210 -0.12 15.75 -18.51
C GLY A 210 1.25 15.99 -17.84
N PHE A 211 1.33 15.96 -16.51
CA PHE A 211 2.62 16.00 -15.82
C PHE A 211 3.15 14.57 -15.69
N ASP A 212 3.74 14.09 -16.74
CA ASP A 212 4.30 12.73 -16.86
C ASP A 212 5.60 12.76 -17.68
N TRP A 213 6.33 11.66 -17.61
CA TRP A 213 7.52 11.44 -18.42
C TRP A 213 7.15 11.15 -19.88
N ASP A 214 7.93 11.69 -20.81
CA ASP A 214 7.72 11.45 -22.26
C ASP A 214 7.98 9.97 -22.62
N ASN A 215 8.94 9.34 -21.93
CA ASN A 215 9.34 7.97 -22.19
C ASN A 215 10.01 7.34 -20.96
N LEU A 216 10.21 6.02 -21.04
CA LEU A 216 10.84 5.25 -19.97
C LEU A 216 12.31 5.59 -19.75
N SER A 217 13.03 6.06 -20.81
CA SER A 217 14.44 6.43 -20.70
C SER A 217 14.66 7.54 -19.69
N GLY A 218 13.82 8.59 -19.73
CA GLY A 218 13.92 9.69 -18.79
C GLY A 218 13.74 9.26 -17.33
N ILE A 219 12.89 8.25 -17.07
CA ILE A 219 12.71 7.73 -15.70
C ILE A 219 13.99 6.95 -15.27
N PHE A 220 14.60 6.19 -16.16
CA PHE A 220 15.87 5.50 -15.85
C PHE A 220 17.02 6.47 -15.66
N GLU A 221 17.08 7.54 -16.42
CA GLU A 221 18.07 8.62 -16.22
C GLU A 221 17.92 9.25 -14.82
N LYS A 222 16.67 9.46 -14.36
CA LYS A 222 16.41 9.95 -13.00
C LYS A 222 16.81 8.93 -11.94
N LEU A 223 16.55 7.63 -12.14
CA LEU A 223 17.05 6.59 -11.23
C LEU A 223 18.57 6.58 -11.11
N ASP A 224 19.29 6.80 -12.22
CA ASP A 224 20.75 6.89 -12.22
C ASP A 224 21.25 8.21 -11.58
N GLU A 225 20.45 9.26 -11.61
CA GLU A 225 20.72 10.51 -10.90
C GLU A 225 20.62 10.29 -9.38
N GLU A 226 19.48 9.79 -8.88
CA GLU A 226 19.26 9.50 -7.45
C GLU A 226 20.34 8.56 -6.88
N LYS A 227 20.70 7.54 -7.63
CA LYS A 227 21.79 6.65 -7.25
C LYS A 227 23.13 7.38 -7.12
N ARG A 228 23.42 8.37 -8.00
CA ARG A 228 24.65 9.18 -7.91
C ARG A 228 24.63 10.09 -6.69
N GLU A 229 23.47 10.65 -6.35
CA GLU A 229 23.28 11.52 -5.18
C GLU A 229 23.47 10.75 -3.88
N ILE A 230 22.92 9.53 -3.77
CA ILE A 230 23.20 8.62 -2.66
C ILE A 230 24.70 8.34 -2.52
N LEU A 231 25.38 8.03 -3.61
CA LEU A 231 26.82 7.76 -3.58
C LEU A 231 27.65 8.98 -3.17
N ALA A 232 27.27 10.18 -3.62
CA ALA A 232 27.90 11.43 -3.23
C ALA A 232 27.70 11.74 -1.73
N SER A 233 26.49 11.51 -1.22
CA SER A 233 26.16 11.68 0.19
C SER A 233 26.99 10.75 1.09
N LEU A 234 27.19 9.50 0.66
CA LEU A 234 28.05 8.54 1.38
C LEU A 234 29.53 8.93 1.38
N GLN A 235 30.02 9.56 0.29
CA GLN A 235 31.40 10.04 0.20
C GLN A 235 31.64 11.27 1.07
N SER A 236 30.65 12.17 1.16
CA SER A 236 30.75 13.37 2.00
C SER A 236 30.65 13.06 3.50
N ALA A 237 29.97 11.97 3.88
CA ALA A 237 29.86 11.51 5.27
C ALA A 237 31.12 10.74 5.77
N ALA A 238 32.05 10.38 4.90
CA ALA A 238 33.29 9.73 5.30
C ALA A 238 34.21 10.77 6.03
N PRO A 239 34.68 10.48 7.26
CA PRO A 239 35.57 11.40 7.94
C PRO A 239 36.84 11.62 7.09
N SER A 240 37.14 12.87 6.79
CA SER A 240 38.36 13.27 6.10
C SER A 240 39.57 12.82 6.91
N SER A 241 40.18 11.69 6.54
CA SER A 241 41.44 11.25 7.10
C SER A 241 42.58 12.10 6.52
N SER A 242 42.67 13.37 6.93
CA SER A 242 43.85 14.18 6.72
C SER A 242 44.83 13.94 7.85
N ALA A 243 45.47 12.75 7.89
CA ALA A 243 46.73 12.56 8.58
C ALA A 243 47.30 11.17 8.23
N ALA A 244 47.94 11.03 7.09
CA ALA A 244 49.13 10.18 6.89
C ALA A 244 49.54 10.22 5.41
N SER A 245 50.26 11.30 5.05
CA SER A 245 51.12 11.27 3.86
C SER A 245 52.28 10.32 4.13
N ARG A 246 52.43 9.27 3.32
CA ARG A 246 53.72 8.79 2.81
C ARG A 246 53.55 7.64 1.83
N VAL A 247 53.72 7.99 0.58
CA VAL A 247 54.43 7.29 -0.51
C VAL A 247 54.33 5.75 -0.62
N ALA A 248 53.62 5.28 -1.65
CA ALA A 248 54.11 4.20 -2.52
C ALA A 248 53.45 4.32 -3.91
N LYS A 249 54.30 4.22 -4.94
CA LYS A 249 53.98 4.36 -6.37
C LYS A 249 53.19 3.14 -6.91
N PRO A 250 52.50 3.31 -8.06
CA PRO A 250 51.56 2.33 -8.58
C PRO A 250 52.23 1.22 -9.38
N VAL A 251 51.71 0.00 -9.28
CA VAL A 251 51.92 -1.05 -10.29
C VAL A 251 50.63 -1.25 -11.05
N ALA A 252 50.74 -1.04 -12.35
CA ALA A 252 49.66 -1.27 -13.30
C ALA A 252 49.57 -2.76 -13.63
N THR A 253 48.36 -3.33 -13.66
CA THR A 253 48.09 -4.52 -14.45
C THR A 253 46.63 -4.58 -14.90
N GLN A 254 46.48 -4.55 -16.12
CA GLN A 254 45.58 -4.97 -17.20
C GLN A 254 44.18 -5.52 -16.92
N ARG A 255 43.33 -5.08 -17.82
CA ARG A 255 41.94 -5.41 -18.20
C ARG A 255 41.62 -6.90 -18.29
N SER A 256 40.41 -7.25 -17.88
CA SER A 256 39.58 -8.14 -18.71
C SER A 256 38.07 -7.81 -18.59
N VAL A 257 37.44 -7.82 -19.75
CA VAL A 257 36.04 -7.48 -20.02
C VAL A 257 35.17 -8.67 -19.72
N GLY A 258 34.02 -8.46 -19.05
CA GLY A 258 33.02 -9.52 -18.88
C GLY A 258 31.81 -9.03 -18.08
N ALA A 259 30.92 -8.29 -18.75
CA ALA A 259 29.65 -7.87 -18.18
C ALA A 259 28.68 -9.04 -18.10
N ARG A 260 28.05 -9.24 -16.94
CA ARG A 260 26.67 -9.77 -16.80
C ARG A 260 26.18 -9.57 -15.36
N HIS A 261 25.10 -8.83 -15.26
CA HIS A 261 24.11 -8.67 -14.20
C HIS A 261 24.38 -9.44 -12.89
N ALA A 262 25.13 -8.82 -12.00
CA ALA A 262 25.22 -9.21 -10.61
C ALA A 262 24.67 -8.04 -9.77
N VAL A 263 23.85 -8.38 -8.76
CA VAL A 263 23.56 -7.47 -7.67
C VAL A 263 24.90 -6.92 -7.19
N PRO A 264 25.13 -5.61 -7.07
CA PRO A 264 26.42 -5.06 -6.76
C PRO A 264 26.90 -5.59 -5.41
N ALA A 265 28.02 -6.32 -5.44
CA ALA A 265 28.74 -6.71 -4.24
C ALA A 265 29.21 -5.46 -3.54
N LEU A 266 28.82 -5.27 -2.28
CA LEU A 266 29.41 -4.28 -1.40
C LEU A 266 30.92 -4.53 -1.35
N ALA A 267 31.69 -3.53 -1.73
CA ALA A 267 33.13 -3.60 -1.86
C ALA A 267 33.79 -4.19 -0.59
N ALA A 268 34.61 -5.20 -0.82
CA ALA A 268 35.41 -5.88 0.17
C ALA A 268 36.33 -4.91 0.93
N ARG A 269 36.18 -4.87 2.26
CA ARG A 269 37.27 -4.49 3.17
C ARG A 269 37.94 -5.78 3.66
N GLN A 270 39.23 -5.83 3.42
CA GLN A 270 40.10 -6.95 3.74
C GLN A 270 40.16 -7.28 5.23
N SER A 271 40.06 -8.56 5.49
CA SER A 271 40.64 -9.40 6.55
C SER A 271 41.06 -8.73 7.88
N ALA A 272 40.25 -9.01 8.89
CA ALA A 272 40.72 -9.34 10.22
C ALA A 272 39.88 -10.54 10.69
N SER A 273 40.55 -11.57 11.17
CA SER A 273 39.97 -12.79 11.73
C SER A 273 38.94 -12.46 12.79
N ALA A 274 37.66 -12.66 12.52
CA ALA A 274 36.58 -12.45 13.46
C ALA A 274 35.92 -13.80 13.76
N GLN A 275 35.82 -14.08 15.05
CA GLN A 275 35.12 -15.21 15.66
C GLN A 275 33.61 -15.13 15.32
N PRO A 276 32.88 -16.29 15.24
CA PRO A 276 31.46 -16.30 15.01
C PRO A 276 30.73 -15.88 16.30
N GLY A 277 30.09 -14.74 16.26
CA GLY A 277 29.41 -14.09 17.36
C GLY A 277 29.22 -12.61 17.08
N ALA A 278 29.18 -12.23 15.84
CA ALA A 278 29.17 -10.83 15.43
C ALA A 278 27.76 -10.26 15.52
N ASP A 279 27.58 -9.53 16.58
CA ASP A 279 27.17 -8.13 16.60
C ASP A 279 26.52 -7.67 15.28
N MET A 280 25.21 -7.64 15.28
CA MET A 280 24.47 -6.81 14.32
C MET A 280 24.95 -5.38 14.60
N ARG A 281 25.94 -4.94 13.83
CA ARG A 281 26.35 -3.55 13.85
C ARG A 281 25.11 -2.72 13.57
N HIS A 282 24.59 -2.09 14.60
CA HIS A 282 23.69 -0.97 14.45
C HIS A 282 24.46 0.05 13.59
N THR A 283 24.20 0.04 12.31
CA THR A 283 24.61 1.16 11.47
C THR A 283 23.94 2.37 12.11
N ALA A 284 24.70 3.41 12.38
CA ALA A 284 24.13 4.67 12.84
C ALA A 284 22.96 5.02 11.91
N PRO A 285 21.86 5.58 12.43
CA PRO A 285 20.73 5.93 11.59
C PRO A 285 21.23 6.78 10.42
N ALA A 286 20.68 6.55 9.24
CA ALA A 286 21.01 7.31 8.04
C ALA A 286 20.89 8.81 8.36
N SER A 287 21.78 9.64 7.80
CA SER A 287 21.60 11.08 7.91
C SER A 287 20.25 11.46 7.26
N PRO A 288 19.56 12.51 7.73
CA PRO A 288 18.29 12.94 7.12
C PRO A 288 18.38 13.15 5.60
N HIS A 289 19.51 13.64 5.12
CA HIS A 289 19.78 13.81 3.69
C HIS A 289 19.90 12.46 2.96
N LEU A 290 20.58 11.48 3.52
CA LEU A 290 20.66 10.15 2.91
C LEU A 290 19.28 9.43 2.89
N GLU A 291 18.47 9.66 3.92
CA GLU A 291 17.09 9.13 3.96
C GLU A 291 16.23 9.77 2.85
N GLU A 292 16.40 11.07 2.58
CA GLU A 292 15.74 11.80 1.50
C GLU A 292 16.10 11.21 0.13
N GLU A 293 17.40 11.07 -0.18
CA GLU A 293 17.86 10.49 -1.46
C GLU A 293 17.38 9.05 -1.69
N VAL A 294 17.35 8.24 -0.62
CA VAL A 294 16.77 6.89 -0.71
C VAL A 294 15.26 6.96 -0.99
N GLY A 295 14.56 7.93 -0.41
CA GLY A 295 13.16 8.19 -0.69
C GLY A 295 12.91 8.52 -2.16
N ASP A 296 13.73 9.39 -2.75
CA ASP A 296 13.62 9.82 -4.15
C ASP A 296 13.93 8.67 -5.12
N LEU A 297 14.93 7.85 -4.82
CA LEU A 297 15.20 6.62 -5.57
C LEU A 297 13.99 5.66 -5.57
N LEU A 298 13.35 5.45 -4.42
CA LEU A 298 12.17 4.61 -4.30
C LEU A 298 10.97 5.21 -5.06
N PHE A 299 10.79 6.52 -5.00
CA PHE A 299 9.76 7.23 -5.73
C PHE A 299 9.93 7.11 -7.25
N ALA A 300 11.15 7.24 -7.76
CA ALA A 300 11.48 7.02 -9.16
C ALA A 300 11.23 5.56 -9.58
N ALA A 301 11.58 4.58 -8.73
CA ALA A 301 11.29 3.17 -9.00
C ALA A 301 9.77 2.88 -9.09
N VAL A 302 8.96 3.51 -8.23
CA VAL A 302 7.48 3.44 -8.32
C VAL A 302 6.97 4.01 -9.65
N ASN A 303 7.59 5.11 -10.15
CA ASN A 303 7.27 5.68 -11.44
C ASN A 303 7.56 4.72 -12.61
N VAL A 304 8.65 3.97 -12.57
CA VAL A 304 8.94 2.91 -13.57
C VAL A 304 7.80 1.90 -13.60
N ALA A 305 7.39 1.39 -12.44
CA ALA A 305 6.30 0.41 -12.37
C ALA A 305 5.00 0.98 -12.95
N ARG A 306 4.63 2.20 -12.53
CA ARG A 306 3.44 2.89 -13.05
C ARG A 306 3.48 3.09 -14.56
N PHE A 307 4.59 3.55 -15.10
CA PHE A 307 4.75 3.81 -16.54
C PHE A 307 4.63 2.52 -17.38
N LEU A 308 5.10 1.40 -16.82
CA LEU A 308 4.95 0.07 -17.40
C LEU A 308 3.57 -0.57 -17.17
N GLY A 309 2.65 0.11 -16.49
CA GLY A 309 1.32 -0.41 -16.16
C GLY A 309 1.32 -1.48 -15.07
N ALA A 310 2.43 -1.64 -14.33
CA ALA A 310 2.53 -2.56 -13.21
C ALA A 310 2.13 -1.87 -11.90
N ASP A 311 1.40 -2.58 -11.04
CA ASP A 311 1.18 -2.14 -9.66
C ASP A 311 2.46 -2.38 -8.85
N PRO A 312 3.08 -1.36 -8.24
CA PRO A 312 4.36 -1.49 -7.57
C PRO A 312 4.29 -2.32 -6.28
N GLU A 313 3.18 -2.27 -5.55
CA GLU A 313 2.98 -3.08 -4.34
C GLU A 313 2.90 -4.56 -4.69
N ILE A 314 2.06 -4.90 -5.68
CA ILE A 314 1.94 -6.29 -6.18
C ILE A 314 3.28 -6.78 -6.74
N ALA A 315 3.99 -5.95 -7.50
CA ALA A 315 5.30 -6.31 -8.05
C ALA A 315 6.33 -6.61 -6.94
N LEU A 316 6.34 -5.78 -5.89
CA LEU A 316 7.23 -5.96 -4.74
C LEU A 316 6.85 -7.20 -3.90
N LYS A 317 5.57 -7.45 -3.68
CA LYS A 317 5.08 -8.68 -3.02
C LYS A 317 5.54 -9.92 -3.78
N LYS A 318 5.43 -9.94 -5.10
CA LYS A 318 5.95 -11.05 -5.95
C LYS A 318 7.46 -11.25 -5.80
N ALA A 319 8.22 -10.15 -5.75
CA ALA A 319 9.66 -10.21 -5.53
C ALA A 319 10.00 -10.78 -4.14
N ASN A 320 9.27 -10.37 -3.09
CA ASN A 320 9.44 -10.86 -1.73
C ASN A 320 9.14 -12.36 -1.63
N ARG A 321 8.02 -12.84 -2.20
CA ARG A 321 7.71 -14.28 -2.24
C ARG A 321 8.78 -15.08 -2.95
N LYS A 322 9.25 -14.59 -4.09
CA LYS A 322 10.35 -15.24 -4.83
C LYS A 322 11.63 -15.31 -3.99
N PHE A 323 11.95 -14.25 -3.26
CA PHE A 323 13.08 -14.25 -2.33
C PHE A 323 12.88 -15.28 -1.22
N HIS A 324 11.71 -15.29 -0.56
CA HIS A 324 11.38 -16.22 0.50
C HIS A 324 11.46 -17.69 0.04
N SER A 325 10.86 -18.01 -1.10
CA SER A 325 10.91 -19.36 -1.69
C SER A 325 12.35 -19.82 -1.97
N ARG A 326 13.17 -18.95 -2.53
CA ARG A 326 14.58 -19.25 -2.81
C ARG A 326 15.38 -19.45 -1.53
N PHE A 327 15.15 -18.60 -0.54
CA PHE A 327 15.84 -18.69 0.75
C PHE A 327 15.47 -19.98 1.48
N HIS A 328 14.18 -20.35 1.50
CA HIS A 328 13.71 -21.61 2.05
C HIS A 328 14.31 -22.83 1.34
N TRP A 329 14.46 -22.78 0.03
CA TRP A 329 15.16 -23.82 -0.73
C TRP A 329 16.65 -23.93 -0.28
N MET A 330 17.35 -22.81 -0.10
CA MET A 330 18.73 -22.81 0.39
C MET A 330 18.83 -23.44 1.79
N GLU A 331 17.91 -23.10 2.69
CA GLU A 331 17.85 -23.72 4.02
C GLU A 331 17.64 -25.22 3.95
N SER A 332 16.76 -25.67 3.05
CA SER A 332 16.46 -27.07 2.83
C SER A 332 17.67 -27.82 2.23
N ALA A 333 18.36 -27.22 1.28
CA ALA A 333 19.57 -27.78 0.68
C ALA A 333 20.72 -27.89 1.71
N ALA A 334 20.95 -26.84 2.50
CA ALA A 334 21.95 -26.88 3.58
C ALA A 334 21.62 -27.97 4.62
N ARG A 335 20.34 -28.10 4.98
CA ARG A 335 19.89 -29.14 5.93
C ARG A 335 20.09 -30.55 5.37
N ALA A 336 19.89 -30.75 4.06
CA ALA A 336 20.16 -32.03 3.40
C ALA A 336 21.66 -32.41 3.45
N GLU A 337 22.55 -31.42 3.52
CA GLU A 337 23.99 -31.60 3.71
C GLU A 337 24.38 -31.72 5.22
N GLY A 338 23.40 -31.77 6.13
CA GLY A 338 23.65 -31.86 7.58
C GLY A 338 24.11 -30.56 8.23
N GLN A 339 23.96 -29.43 7.56
CA GLN A 339 24.42 -28.12 8.02
C GLN A 339 23.27 -27.13 8.14
N ARG A 340 23.44 -26.06 8.95
CA ARG A 340 22.52 -24.93 8.95
C ARG A 340 23.03 -23.89 7.97
N LEU A 341 22.14 -23.25 7.23
CA LEU A 341 22.48 -22.20 6.27
C LEU A 341 23.33 -21.08 6.91
N ALA A 342 23.02 -20.71 8.17
CA ALA A 342 23.73 -19.67 8.91
C ALA A 342 25.20 -20.02 9.22
N ASP A 343 25.57 -21.29 9.20
CA ASP A 343 26.92 -21.77 9.51
C ASP A 343 27.78 -21.94 8.25
N LEU A 344 27.17 -21.76 7.06
CA LEU A 344 27.89 -21.88 5.80
C LEU A 344 28.74 -20.63 5.50
N PRO A 345 29.91 -20.79 4.84
CA PRO A 345 30.64 -19.65 4.33
C PRO A 345 29.84 -18.91 3.26
N ARG A 346 30.09 -17.62 3.09
CA ARG A 346 29.35 -16.74 2.17
C ARG A 346 29.35 -17.26 0.74
N GLU A 347 30.50 -17.75 0.30
CA GLU A 347 30.68 -18.31 -1.06
C GLU A 347 29.71 -19.47 -1.31
N ARG A 348 29.53 -20.36 -0.30
CA ARG A 348 28.59 -21.47 -0.39
C ARG A 348 27.14 -21.01 -0.38
N MET A 349 26.82 -19.97 0.40
CA MET A 349 25.47 -19.36 0.37
C MET A 349 25.17 -18.76 -1.01
N GLU A 350 26.14 -18.08 -1.66
CA GLU A 350 25.99 -17.53 -3.00
C GLU A 350 25.82 -18.62 -4.07
N GLU A 351 26.52 -19.75 -3.95
CA GLU A 351 26.31 -20.92 -4.81
C GLU A 351 24.88 -21.45 -4.67
N LEU A 352 24.42 -21.70 -3.44
CA LEU A 352 23.06 -22.16 -3.16
C LEU A 352 22.02 -21.17 -3.69
N TRP A 353 22.25 -19.88 -3.51
CA TRP A 353 21.39 -18.84 -4.09
C TRP A 353 21.30 -18.91 -5.62
N ASN A 354 22.41 -19.13 -6.30
CA ASN A 354 22.42 -19.27 -7.74
C ASN A 354 21.75 -20.57 -8.20
N LEU A 355 21.93 -21.67 -7.48
CA LEU A 355 21.23 -22.92 -7.73
C LEU A 355 19.71 -22.77 -7.54
N SER A 356 19.27 -22.07 -6.52
CA SER A 356 17.85 -21.82 -6.26
C SER A 356 17.14 -21.10 -7.41
N LYS A 357 17.86 -20.26 -8.17
CA LYS A 357 17.31 -19.59 -9.36
C LYS A 357 17.00 -20.56 -10.52
N LEU A 358 17.75 -21.68 -10.58
CA LEU A 358 17.58 -22.71 -11.62
C LEU A 358 16.47 -23.70 -11.28
N GLN A 359 16.13 -23.84 -9.99
CA GLN A 359 15.14 -24.80 -9.51
C GLN A 359 13.69 -24.28 -9.57
N GLN A 360 13.50 -22.99 -9.74
CA GLN A 360 12.15 -22.45 -9.95
C GLN A 360 11.76 -22.66 -11.41
N PRO A 361 10.70 -23.45 -11.71
CA PRO A 361 10.05 -23.34 -12.99
C PRO A 361 9.67 -21.86 -13.17
N LEU A 362 10.01 -21.27 -14.28
CA LEU A 362 9.33 -20.08 -14.77
C LEU A 362 7.84 -20.44 -14.72
N GLU A 363 7.10 -19.88 -13.75
CA GLU A 363 5.66 -19.93 -13.80
C GLU A 363 5.28 -19.36 -15.16
N ALA A 364 4.92 -20.29 -16.05
CA ALA A 364 4.60 -20.01 -17.43
C ALA A 364 3.52 -18.94 -17.42
N ALA A 365 3.78 -17.87 -18.14
CA ALA A 365 2.84 -16.86 -18.49
C ALA A 365 1.50 -17.50 -18.91
N HIS A 366 0.57 -17.61 -17.99
CA HIS A 366 -0.83 -17.84 -18.31
C HIS A 366 -1.48 -16.48 -18.49
N THR A 367 -1.10 -15.88 -19.64
CA THR A 367 -1.90 -14.83 -20.25
C THR A 367 -2.57 -15.45 -21.47
N LYS A 368 -3.82 -15.83 -21.31
CA LYS A 368 -4.79 -15.80 -22.41
C LYS A 368 -6.11 -15.28 -21.89
#